data_24f661f74f669a8adaa103dace59bb15
#
_entry.id   24f661f74f669a8adaa103dace59bb15
#
_cell.length_a   1.000
_cell.length_b   1.000
_cell.length_c   1.000
_cell.angle_alpha   90.00
_cell.angle_beta   90.00
_cell.angle_gamma   90.00
#
_symmetry.space_group_name_H-M   'P 1'
#
loop_
_entity.id
_entity.type
_entity.pdbx_description
1 polymer ?
#
loop_
_entity_poly.entity_id
_entity_poly.type
_entity_poly.pdbx_seq_one_letter_code
_entity_poly.pdbx_strand_id
1 'polypeptide(L)'
;MSDHDLMLERVFDAPRDLVWKAWTTPEHIREWWAPKPYETPEVEIDLKPGGIFRMRMTGPDGFDTGTGGAGCVCEVVEGEKVVWTSTMGPGWRPNEPGPADCGGFLFTAIITFEDAPGGKTLYRAVAKHKDGKDSETHAQMGFHEGWGTCADQLGEVAKELAVTARE
;
A
#
# COMPACT_ATOMS: atom_id res chain seq x y z
N MET A 1 13.60 12.24 -7.72
CA MET A 1 13.34 11.50 -6.47
C MET A 1 14.49 11.81 -5.50
N SER A 2 14.20 12.02 -4.24
CA SER A 2 15.22 12.40 -3.25
C SER A 2 15.81 11.16 -2.55
N ASP A 3 16.89 11.37 -1.80
CA ASP A 3 17.52 10.30 -1.01
C ASP A 3 16.62 9.82 0.15
N HIS A 4 15.51 10.52 0.38
CA HIS A 4 14.54 10.18 1.42
C HIS A 4 13.39 9.30 0.90
N ASP A 5 13.43 8.96 -0.37
CA ASP A 5 12.37 8.19 -1.03
C ASP A 5 12.81 6.75 -1.32
N LEU A 6 11.88 5.81 -1.12
CA LEU A 6 12.02 4.44 -1.57
C LEU A 6 10.98 4.20 -2.66
N MET A 7 11.37 3.52 -3.71
CA MET A 7 10.47 3.29 -4.85
C MET A 7 10.45 1.84 -5.28
N LEU A 8 9.26 1.38 -5.63
CA LEU A 8 9.00 0.07 -6.20
C LEU A 8 8.22 0.22 -7.49
N GLU A 9 8.61 -0.50 -8.53
CA GLU A 9 7.85 -0.56 -9.78
C GLU A 9 7.56 -1.99 -10.17
N ARG A 10 6.38 -2.21 -10.76
CA ARG A 10 5.98 -3.51 -11.35
C ARG A 10 5.15 -3.26 -12.61
N VAL A 11 5.26 -4.16 -13.57
CA VAL A 11 4.36 -4.19 -14.71
C VAL A 11 3.45 -5.40 -14.52
N PHE A 12 2.14 -5.15 -14.40
CA PHE A 12 1.17 -6.21 -14.18
C PHE A 12 0.48 -6.59 -15.50
N ASP A 13 0.27 -7.89 -15.68
CA ASP A 13 -0.45 -8.43 -16.84
C ASP A 13 -1.96 -8.38 -16.58
N ALA A 14 -2.48 -7.17 -16.43
CA ALA A 14 -3.90 -6.89 -16.20
C ALA A 14 -4.18 -5.43 -16.58
N PRO A 15 -5.41 -5.12 -17.02
CA PRO A 15 -5.80 -3.75 -17.34
C PRO A 15 -5.80 -2.85 -16.10
N ARG A 16 -5.54 -1.58 -16.30
CA ARG A 16 -5.43 -0.58 -15.22
C ARG A 16 -6.66 -0.51 -14.32
N ASP A 17 -7.85 -0.59 -14.89
CA ASP A 17 -9.09 -0.54 -14.12
C ASP A 17 -9.22 -1.72 -13.14
N LEU A 18 -8.70 -2.89 -13.50
CA LEU A 18 -8.72 -4.06 -12.63
C LEU A 18 -7.64 -4.00 -11.56
N VAL A 19 -6.47 -3.44 -11.86
CA VAL A 19 -5.45 -3.19 -10.86
C VAL A 19 -5.96 -2.16 -9.84
N TRP A 20 -6.60 -1.11 -10.31
CA TRP A 20 -7.25 -0.11 -9.46
C TRP A 20 -8.31 -0.76 -8.56
N LYS A 21 -9.16 -1.59 -9.13
CA LYS A 21 -10.20 -2.32 -8.38
C LYS A 21 -9.59 -3.20 -7.29
N ALA A 22 -8.53 -3.94 -7.61
CA ALA A 22 -7.84 -4.78 -6.65
C ALA A 22 -7.24 -3.95 -5.50
N TRP A 23 -6.74 -2.75 -5.79
CA TRP A 23 -6.10 -1.88 -4.82
C TRP A 23 -7.11 -1.11 -3.95
N THR A 24 -8.32 -0.88 -4.44
CA THR A 24 -9.29 0.00 -3.77
C THR A 24 -10.50 -0.72 -3.16
N THR A 25 -10.62 -2.02 -3.36
CA THR A 25 -11.73 -2.82 -2.83
C THR A 25 -11.27 -3.57 -1.57
N PRO A 26 -11.89 -3.33 -0.40
CA PRO A 26 -11.45 -3.97 0.85
C PRO A 26 -11.31 -5.50 0.78
N GLU A 27 -12.24 -6.20 0.14
CA GLU A 27 -12.20 -7.66 -0.01
C GLU A 27 -10.96 -8.10 -0.78
N HIS A 28 -10.53 -7.32 -1.77
CA HIS A 28 -9.33 -7.62 -2.55
C HIS A 28 -8.07 -7.22 -1.82
N ILE A 29 -8.08 -6.10 -1.10
CA ILE A 29 -6.92 -5.64 -0.30
C ILE A 29 -6.50 -6.73 0.69
N ARG A 30 -7.44 -7.43 1.30
CA ARG A 30 -7.16 -8.51 2.24
C ARG A 30 -6.31 -9.63 1.62
N GLU A 31 -6.35 -9.79 0.31
CA GLU A 31 -5.64 -10.86 -0.37
C GLU A 31 -4.18 -10.55 -0.68
N TRP A 32 -3.80 -9.26 -0.72
CA TRP A 32 -2.45 -8.89 -1.14
C TRP A 32 -1.70 -7.94 -0.20
N TRP A 33 -2.39 -7.25 0.72
CA TRP A 33 -1.76 -6.21 1.56
C TRP A 33 -0.63 -6.72 2.44
N ALA A 34 -0.70 -7.94 2.93
CA ALA A 34 0.34 -8.53 3.77
C ALA A 34 1.10 -9.62 3.01
N PRO A 35 2.45 -9.67 3.11
CA PRO A 35 3.20 -10.75 2.46
C PRO A 35 2.90 -12.06 3.17
N LYS A 36 2.48 -13.09 2.41
CA LYS A 36 2.18 -14.41 2.97
C LYS A 36 3.40 -14.98 3.70
N PRO A 37 3.26 -15.63 4.87
CA PRO A 37 2.01 -16.13 5.48
C PRO A 37 1.28 -15.12 6.37
N TYR A 38 1.67 -13.85 6.36
CA TYR A 38 0.93 -12.82 7.08
C TYR A 38 -0.45 -12.60 6.44
N GLU A 39 -1.41 -12.14 7.25
CA GLU A 39 -2.79 -11.92 6.83
C GLU A 39 -3.24 -10.50 7.17
N THR A 40 -4.32 -10.05 6.52
CA THR A 40 -4.92 -8.74 6.75
C THR A 40 -6.40 -8.94 7.12
N PRO A 41 -6.69 -9.24 8.40
CA PRO A 41 -8.07 -9.54 8.81
C PRO A 41 -9.01 -8.35 8.82
N GLU A 42 -8.48 -7.11 8.91
CA GLU A 42 -9.30 -5.90 8.94
C GLU A 42 -8.77 -4.86 7.96
N VAL A 43 -9.68 -4.31 7.17
CA VAL A 43 -9.40 -3.23 6.22
C VAL A 43 -10.46 -2.16 6.40
N GLU A 44 -10.04 -0.92 6.71
CA GLU A 44 -10.90 0.25 6.70
C GLU A 44 -10.29 1.28 5.77
N ILE A 45 -10.99 1.62 4.71
CA ILE A 45 -10.52 2.61 3.76
C ILE A 45 -11.70 3.46 3.28
N ASP A 46 -11.53 4.78 3.33
CA ASP A 46 -12.48 5.74 2.79
C ASP A 46 -11.71 6.59 1.78
N LEU A 47 -11.93 6.33 0.49
CA LEU A 47 -11.17 6.94 -0.60
C LEU A 47 -11.62 8.36 -0.90
N LYS A 48 -11.31 9.26 0.02
CA LYS A 48 -11.49 10.70 -0.15
C LYS A 48 -10.44 11.41 0.70
N PRO A 49 -10.05 12.65 0.36
CA PRO A 49 -9.12 13.40 1.20
C PRO A 49 -9.62 13.47 2.65
N GLY A 50 -8.75 13.13 3.61
CA GLY A 50 -9.10 13.09 5.02
C GLY A 50 -9.75 11.78 5.47
N GLY A 51 -10.03 10.84 4.55
CA GLY A 51 -10.64 9.56 4.88
C GLY A 51 -9.70 8.60 5.58
N ILE A 52 -10.24 7.66 6.34
CA ILE A 52 -9.46 6.67 7.06
C ILE A 52 -8.71 5.73 6.11
N PHE A 53 -7.49 5.36 6.49
CA PHE A 53 -6.68 4.34 5.81
C PHE A 53 -6.08 3.46 6.89
N ARG A 54 -6.70 2.30 7.16
CA ARG A 54 -6.26 1.40 8.22
C ARG A 54 -6.34 -0.06 7.78
N MET A 55 -5.25 -0.77 7.92
CA MET A 55 -5.17 -2.21 7.72
C MET A 55 -4.53 -2.83 8.96
N ARG A 56 -5.16 -3.90 9.47
CA ARG A 56 -4.58 -4.68 10.54
C ARG A 56 -3.90 -5.90 9.92
N MET A 57 -2.66 -6.15 10.33
CA MET A 57 -1.91 -7.31 9.88
C MET A 57 -1.67 -8.26 11.04
N THR A 58 -1.80 -9.56 10.78
CA THR A 58 -1.48 -10.63 11.73
C THR A 58 -0.57 -11.64 11.06
N GLY A 59 0.17 -12.40 11.86
CA GLY A 59 1.10 -13.36 11.28
C GLY A 59 1.63 -14.37 12.30
N PRO A 60 2.63 -15.17 11.89
CA PRO A 60 3.24 -16.18 12.75
C PRO A 60 3.77 -15.58 14.05
N ASP A 61 3.87 -16.44 15.07
CA ASP A 61 4.45 -16.10 16.38
C ASP A 61 3.71 -14.97 17.10
N GLY A 62 2.41 -14.83 16.83
CA GLY A 62 1.58 -13.86 17.52
C GLY A 62 1.74 -12.43 17.01
N PHE A 63 2.37 -12.24 15.84
CA PHE A 63 2.49 -10.91 15.23
C PHE A 63 1.09 -10.32 14.98
N ASP A 64 0.87 -9.09 15.45
CA ASP A 64 -0.40 -8.38 15.28
C ASP A 64 -0.17 -6.88 15.42
N THR A 65 -0.55 -6.13 14.38
CA THR A 65 -0.42 -4.67 14.39
C THR A 65 -1.47 -3.99 15.26
N GLY A 66 -2.50 -4.74 15.71
CA GLY A 66 -3.54 -4.22 16.57
C GLY A 66 -4.60 -3.40 15.85
N THR A 67 -5.47 -2.77 16.62
CA THR A 67 -6.62 -2.02 16.10
C THR A 67 -6.36 -0.52 15.95
N GLY A 68 -5.18 -0.05 16.35
CA GLY A 68 -4.80 1.36 16.24
C GLY A 68 -4.05 1.66 14.97
N GLY A 69 -3.43 2.83 14.91
CA GLY A 69 -2.52 3.19 13.83
C GLY A 69 -3.18 3.57 12.51
N ALA A 70 -4.37 4.17 12.58
CA ALA A 70 -5.06 4.62 11.37
C ALA A 70 -4.29 5.75 10.68
N GLY A 71 -4.09 5.61 9.36
CA GLY A 71 -3.58 6.65 8.50
C GLY A 71 -4.71 7.44 7.84
N CYS A 72 -4.34 8.28 6.89
CA CYS A 72 -5.25 9.20 6.21
C CYS A 72 -5.01 9.18 4.71
N VAL A 73 -6.09 9.18 3.93
CA VAL A 73 -6.02 9.38 2.48
C VAL A 73 -5.81 10.86 2.22
N CYS A 74 -4.83 11.19 1.37
CA CYS A 74 -4.51 12.59 1.03
C CYS A 74 -5.08 13.01 -0.32
N GLU A 75 -4.96 12.14 -1.32
CA GLU A 75 -5.37 12.46 -2.69
C GLU A 75 -5.86 11.19 -3.40
N VAL A 76 -6.91 11.32 -4.19
CA VAL A 76 -7.39 10.23 -5.04
C VAL A 76 -7.66 10.79 -6.43
N VAL A 77 -7.05 10.18 -7.43
CA VAL A 77 -7.39 10.41 -8.85
C VAL A 77 -7.82 9.06 -9.37
N GLU A 78 -9.11 8.91 -9.62
CA GLU A 78 -9.70 7.62 -9.97
C GLU A 78 -8.98 6.93 -11.13
N GLY A 79 -8.57 5.70 -10.92
CA GLY A 79 -7.85 4.89 -11.90
C GLY A 79 -6.38 5.26 -12.08
N GLU A 80 -5.88 6.32 -11.44
CA GLU A 80 -4.54 6.85 -11.71
C GLU A 80 -3.64 6.97 -10.48
N LYS A 81 -4.19 7.40 -9.33
CA LYS A 81 -3.33 7.71 -8.18
C LYS A 81 -4.07 7.64 -6.85
N VAL A 82 -3.40 7.11 -5.85
CA VAL A 82 -3.78 7.22 -4.43
C VAL A 82 -2.58 7.72 -3.65
N VAL A 83 -2.77 8.76 -2.85
CA VAL A 83 -1.76 9.21 -1.89
C VAL A 83 -2.33 9.01 -0.50
N TRP A 84 -1.59 8.31 0.36
CA TRP A 84 -1.98 8.12 1.74
C TRP A 84 -0.78 8.35 2.66
N THR A 85 -1.04 8.60 3.92
CA THR A 85 0.02 8.92 4.88
C THR A 85 -0.23 8.28 6.24
N SER A 86 0.82 7.88 6.91
CA SER A 86 0.78 7.50 8.31
C SER A 86 1.03 8.69 9.25
N THR A 87 1.35 9.87 8.70
CA THR A 87 1.61 11.08 9.49
C THR A 87 0.35 11.68 10.07
N MET A 88 -0.79 11.37 9.51
CA MET A 88 -2.11 11.84 9.97
C MET A 88 -3.10 10.69 9.99
N GLY A 89 -4.05 10.76 10.91
CA GLY A 89 -5.20 9.88 10.95
C GLY A 89 -6.42 10.53 10.31
N PRO A 90 -7.60 9.87 10.40
CA PRO A 90 -8.84 10.39 9.81
C PRO A 90 -9.13 11.81 10.28
N GLY A 91 -9.62 12.65 9.35
CA GLY A 91 -9.93 14.04 9.64
C GLY A 91 -8.69 14.92 9.78
N TRP A 92 -7.56 14.50 9.21
CA TRP A 92 -6.31 15.28 9.19
C TRP A 92 -5.68 15.49 10.57
N ARG A 93 -5.90 14.57 11.51
CA ARG A 93 -5.30 14.65 12.84
C ARG A 93 -3.88 14.11 12.81
N PRO A 94 -2.89 14.88 13.29
CA PRO A 94 -1.51 14.40 13.33
C PRO A 94 -1.36 13.13 14.18
N ASN A 95 -0.58 12.20 13.68
CA ASN A 95 -0.19 10.99 14.40
C ASN A 95 1.20 11.12 14.97
N GLU A 96 1.53 10.28 15.94
CA GLU A 96 2.89 10.16 16.45
C GLU A 96 3.52 8.87 15.90
N PRO A 97 4.87 8.83 15.77
CA PRO A 97 5.54 7.60 15.37
C PRO A 97 5.19 6.45 16.31
N GLY A 98 5.05 5.26 15.74
CA GLY A 98 4.81 4.06 16.52
C GLY A 98 6.04 3.62 17.30
N PRO A 99 5.94 2.46 17.99
CA PRO A 99 7.07 1.92 18.74
C PRO A 99 8.30 1.67 17.86
N ALA A 100 9.49 1.75 18.45
CA ALA A 100 10.74 1.56 17.72
C ALA A 100 10.86 0.18 17.06
N ASP A 101 10.25 -0.83 17.63
CA ASP A 101 10.21 -2.19 17.06
C ASP A 101 9.35 -2.29 15.79
N CYS A 102 8.48 -1.30 15.58
CA CYS A 102 7.72 -1.15 14.33
C CYS A 102 8.36 -0.11 13.39
N GLY A 103 9.64 0.20 13.58
CA GLY A 103 10.39 1.15 12.77
C GLY A 103 10.48 2.54 13.36
N GLY A 104 9.49 2.97 14.14
CA GLY A 104 9.49 4.28 14.81
C GLY A 104 9.47 5.48 13.86
N PHE A 105 8.98 5.32 12.65
CA PHE A 105 8.93 6.38 11.63
C PHE A 105 7.55 6.49 11.01
N LEU A 106 7.31 7.65 10.41
CA LEU A 106 6.11 7.94 9.63
C LEU A 106 6.51 8.19 8.18
N PHE A 107 5.59 7.94 7.26
CA PHE A 107 5.86 8.15 5.84
C PHE A 107 4.58 8.45 5.07
N THR A 108 4.75 8.95 3.85
CA THR A 108 3.65 9.17 2.90
C THR A 108 3.90 8.30 1.68
N ALA A 109 2.88 7.57 1.26
CA ALA A 109 2.95 6.71 0.08
C ALA A 109 2.21 7.34 -1.09
N ILE A 110 2.85 7.33 -2.25
CA ILE A 110 2.25 7.77 -3.51
C ILE A 110 2.17 6.54 -4.41
N ILE A 111 0.95 6.13 -4.71
CA ILE A 111 0.69 4.95 -5.54
C ILE A 111 0.14 5.44 -6.88
N THR A 112 0.78 5.06 -7.98
CA THR A 112 0.34 5.43 -9.32
C THR A 112 0.10 4.21 -10.20
N PHE A 113 -0.86 4.38 -11.11
CA PHE A 113 -1.31 3.35 -12.04
C PHE A 113 -1.31 3.97 -13.44
N GLU A 114 -0.50 3.43 -14.35
CA GLU A 114 -0.41 3.92 -15.73
C GLU A 114 -0.63 2.77 -16.71
N ASP A 115 -1.17 3.08 -17.87
CA ASP A 115 -1.30 2.08 -18.93
C ASP A 115 0.09 1.72 -19.45
N ALA A 116 0.33 0.44 -19.67
CA ALA A 116 1.55 -0.08 -20.27
C ALA A 116 1.22 -0.84 -21.57
N PRO A 117 2.18 -0.97 -22.50
CA PRO A 117 1.93 -1.65 -23.78
C PRO A 117 1.38 -3.06 -23.58
N GLY A 118 0.44 -3.44 -24.46
CA GLY A 118 -0.15 -4.78 -24.44
C GLY A 118 -1.29 -4.97 -23.45
N GLY A 119 -1.96 -3.88 -23.05
CA GLY A 119 -3.07 -3.95 -22.10
C GLY A 119 -2.62 -4.21 -20.67
N LYS A 120 -1.36 -3.90 -20.38
CA LYS A 120 -0.77 -4.07 -19.05
C LYS A 120 -0.82 -2.79 -18.25
N THR A 121 -0.37 -2.84 -17.02
CA THR A 121 -0.38 -1.69 -16.10
C THR A 121 1.02 -1.50 -15.50
N LEU A 122 1.53 -0.27 -15.57
CA LEU A 122 2.72 0.11 -14.81
C LEU A 122 2.26 0.60 -13.44
N TYR A 123 2.67 -0.12 -12.41
CA TYR A 123 2.37 0.17 -11.00
C TYR A 123 3.63 0.72 -10.34
N ARG A 124 3.48 1.84 -9.64
CA ARG A 124 4.60 2.43 -8.90
C ARG A 124 4.15 2.81 -7.51
N ALA A 125 4.95 2.45 -6.51
CA ALA A 125 4.75 2.83 -5.12
C ALA A 125 5.98 3.57 -4.63
N VAL A 126 5.80 4.81 -4.15
CA VAL A 126 6.88 5.63 -3.60
C VAL A 126 6.56 5.90 -2.13
N ALA A 127 7.49 5.56 -1.24
CA ALA A 127 7.39 5.87 0.18
C ALA A 127 8.32 7.06 0.47
N LYS A 128 7.74 8.16 0.93
CA LYS A 128 8.46 9.39 1.23
C LYS A 128 8.65 9.54 2.74
N HIS A 129 9.89 9.76 3.16
CA HIS A 129 10.27 9.90 4.58
C HIS A 129 10.75 11.33 4.85
N LYS A 130 10.74 11.73 6.13
CA LYS A 130 11.18 13.07 6.50
C LYS A 130 12.69 13.27 6.34
N ASP A 131 13.48 12.20 6.40
CA ASP A 131 14.94 12.25 6.27
C ASP A 131 15.51 10.91 5.80
N GLY A 132 16.81 10.91 5.51
CA GLY A 132 17.51 9.71 5.04
C GLY A 132 17.62 8.62 6.09
N LYS A 133 17.59 8.96 7.37
CA LYS A 133 17.66 7.98 8.45
C LYS A 133 16.41 7.11 8.46
N ASP A 134 15.23 7.71 8.36
CA ASP A 134 13.97 6.98 8.33
C ASP A 134 13.85 6.15 7.04
N SER A 135 14.30 6.70 5.93
CA SER A 135 14.34 5.97 4.65
C SER A 135 15.24 4.74 4.75
N GLU A 136 16.42 4.89 5.34
CA GLU A 136 17.35 3.77 5.53
C GLU A 136 16.76 2.72 6.47
N THR A 137 16.13 3.15 7.57
CA THR A 137 15.47 2.23 8.50
C THR A 137 14.40 1.41 7.79
N HIS A 138 13.58 2.06 6.98
CA HIS A 138 12.52 1.38 6.21
C HIS A 138 13.12 0.41 5.20
N ALA A 139 14.20 0.80 4.52
CA ALA A 139 14.90 -0.09 3.58
C ALA A 139 15.46 -1.32 4.29
N GLN A 140 16.08 -1.14 5.46
CA GLN A 140 16.64 -2.24 6.26
C GLN A 140 15.58 -3.17 6.83
N MET A 141 14.36 -2.68 7.04
CA MET A 141 13.22 -3.49 7.46
C MET A 141 12.68 -4.37 6.33
N GLY A 142 13.21 -4.22 5.10
CA GLY A 142 12.80 -5.01 3.96
C GLY A 142 11.72 -4.37 3.10
N PHE A 143 11.77 -3.04 2.90
CA PHE A 143 10.83 -2.34 2.02
C PHE A 143 10.70 -3.02 0.65
N HIS A 144 11.83 -3.22 -0.04
CA HIS A 144 11.80 -3.78 -1.39
C HIS A 144 11.26 -5.22 -1.41
N GLU A 145 11.61 -6.00 -0.41
CA GLU A 145 11.15 -7.39 -0.29
C GLU A 145 9.68 -7.47 0.10
N GLY A 146 9.28 -6.74 1.15
CA GLY A 146 7.92 -6.76 1.67
C GLY A 146 6.91 -6.12 0.72
N TRP A 147 7.17 -4.89 0.29
CA TRP A 147 6.30 -4.18 -0.64
C TRP A 147 6.31 -4.86 -2.01
N GLY A 148 7.46 -5.44 -2.40
CA GLY A 148 7.57 -6.20 -3.65
C GLY A 148 6.70 -7.45 -3.64
N THR A 149 6.74 -8.21 -2.54
CA THR A 149 5.89 -9.39 -2.37
C THR A 149 4.41 -9.01 -2.41
N CYS A 150 4.03 -7.94 -1.71
CA CYS A 150 2.65 -7.46 -1.73
C CYS A 150 2.23 -7.01 -3.13
N ALA A 151 3.12 -6.33 -3.87
CA ALA A 151 2.86 -5.92 -5.25
C ALA A 151 2.66 -7.13 -6.16
N ASP A 152 3.49 -8.17 -6.01
CA ASP A 152 3.34 -9.40 -6.79
C ASP A 152 2.00 -10.08 -6.48
N GLN A 153 1.58 -10.10 -5.22
CA GLN A 153 0.28 -10.61 -4.81
C GLN A 153 -0.87 -9.78 -5.39
N LEU A 154 -0.72 -8.44 -5.41
CA LEU A 154 -1.68 -7.54 -6.05
C LEU A 154 -1.83 -7.87 -7.54
N GLY A 155 -0.72 -8.10 -8.22
CA GLY A 155 -0.71 -8.48 -9.63
C GLY A 155 -1.48 -9.77 -9.88
N GLU A 156 -1.35 -10.76 -8.99
CA GLU A 156 -2.08 -12.02 -9.10
C GLU A 156 -3.59 -11.81 -8.91
N VAL A 157 -3.99 -10.99 -7.94
CA VAL A 157 -5.42 -10.65 -7.73
C VAL A 157 -5.99 -9.98 -8.98
N ALA A 158 -5.27 -9.01 -9.56
CA ALA A 158 -5.71 -8.31 -10.76
C ALA A 158 -5.84 -9.26 -11.96
N LYS A 159 -4.92 -10.21 -12.10
CA LYS A 159 -4.99 -11.24 -13.16
C LYS A 159 -6.21 -12.12 -12.99
N GLU A 160 -6.52 -12.54 -11.78
CA GLU A 160 -7.72 -13.34 -11.49
C GLU A 160 -8.99 -12.56 -11.85
N LEU A 161 -9.04 -11.26 -11.51
CA LEU A 161 -10.17 -10.41 -11.89
C LEU A 161 -10.29 -10.31 -13.41
N ALA A 162 -9.19 -10.25 -14.14
CA ALA A 162 -9.20 -10.19 -15.60
C ALA A 162 -9.73 -11.49 -16.21
N VAL A 163 -9.39 -12.65 -15.64
CA VAL A 163 -9.92 -13.94 -16.08
C VAL A 163 -11.43 -14.01 -15.82
N THR A 164 -11.88 -13.64 -14.63
CA THR A 164 -13.30 -13.65 -14.27
C THR A 164 -14.12 -12.70 -15.18
N ALA A 165 -13.57 -11.57 -15.54
CA ALA A 165 -14.25 -10.59 -16.40
C ALA A 165 -14.44 -11.08 -17.85
N ARG A 166 -13.69 -12.11 -18.28
CA ARG A 166 -13.80 -12.71 -19.62
C ARG A 166 -14.81 -13.84 -19.70
N GLU A 167 -15.32 -14.31 -18.58
CA GLU A 167 -16.28 -15.42 -18.50
C GLU A 167 -17.73 -14.98 -18.65
#